data_1b16606369c8ed3c49f3140483dff79d
#
_entry.id   1b16606369c8ed3c49f3140483dff79d
#
_cell.length_a   1.000
_cell.length_b   1.000
_cell.length_c   1.000
_cell.angle_alpha   90.00
_cell.angle_beta   90.00
_cell.angle_gamma   90.00
#
_symmetry.space_group_name_H-M   'P 1'
#
loop_
_entity.id
_entity.type
_entity.pdbx_description
1 polymer ?
#
loop_
_entity_poly.entity_id
_entity_poly.type
_entity_poly.pdbx_seq_one_letter_code
_entity_poly.pdbx_strand_id
1 'polypeptide(L)' 'MSEVIIEKLMEQRDFYLNTLKHLEFQLVMDPTDKEIKDNKKLQKVTIDQLKKVQQEIAYLSEKQS' A
#
# COMPACT_ATOMS: atom_id res chain seq x y z
N MET A 1 -22.52 -7.89 -4.06
CA MET A 1 -21.68 -7.17 -5.01
C MET A 1 -20.60 -6.29 -4.36
N SER A 2 -20.98 -5.50 -3.35
CA SER A 2 -19.98 -4.70 -2.64
C SER A 2 -18.95 -5.55 -1.90
N GLU A 3 -19.30 -6.77 -1.51
CA GLU A 3 -18.37 -7.69 -0.86
C GLU A 3 -17.20 -8.07 -1.77
N VAL A 4 -17.47 -8.30 -3.05
CA VAL A 4 -16.42 -8.63 -4.03
C VAL A 4 -15.49 -7.43 -4.22
N ILE A 5 -16.04 -6.23 -4.25
CA ILE A 5 -15.26 -5.01 -4.40
C ILE A 5 -14.37 -4.80 -3.17
N ILE A 6 -14.93 -5.01 -1.97
CA ILE A 6 -14.18 -4.88 -0.73
C ILE A 6 -13.04 -5.90 -0.68
N GLU A 7 -13.30 -7.15 -1.09
CA GLU A 7 -12.25 -8.17 -1.13
C GLU A 7 -11.10 -7.77 -2.05
N LYS A 8 -11.41 -7.22 -3.22
CA LYS A 8 -10.38 -6.76 -4.16
C LYS A 8 -9.58 -5.59 -3.57
N LEU A 9 -10.26 -4.68 -2.89
CA LEU A 9 -9.58 -3.57 -2.22
C LEU A 9 -8.67 -4.07 -1.10
N MET A 10 -9.11 -5.08 -0.35
CA MET A 10 -8.29 -5.70 0.68
C MET A 10 -7.05 -6.37 0.10
N GLU A 11 -7.19 -7.02 -1.05
CA GLU A 11 -6.05 -7.61 -1.76
C GLU A 11 -5.07 -6.52 -2.20
N GLN A 12 -5.57 -5.40 -2.71
CA GLN A 12 -4.72 -4.26 -3.06
C GLN A 12 -4.02 -3.69 -1.84
N ARG A 13 -4.75 -3.57 -0.73
CA ARG A 13 -4.16 -3.10 0.53
C ARG A 13 -3.00 -4.00 0.94
N ASP A 14 -3.22 -5.32 0.92
CA ASP A 14 -2.20 -6.29 1.30
C ASP A 14 -0.99 -6.22 0.37
N PHE A 15 -1.24 -6.02 -0.93
CA PHE A 15 -0.17 -5.83 -1.91
C PHE A 15 0.69 -4.61 -1.55
N TYR A 16 0.06 -3.47 -1.25
CA TYR A 16 0.80 -2.27 -0.89
C TYR A 16 1.55 -2.42 0.43
N LEU A 17 0.95 -3.10 1.41
CA LEU A 17 1.63 -3.37 2.69
C LEU A 17 2.86 -4.24 2.49
N ASN A 18 2.75 -5.28 1.66
CA ASN A 18 3.87 -6.13 1.32
C ASN A 18 4.95 -5.38 0.55
N THR A 19 4.55 -4.49 -0.34
CA THR A 19 5.47 -3.63 -1.08
C THR A 19 6.27 -2.75 -0.13
N LEU A 20 5.61 -2.15 0.86
CA LEU A 20 6.29 -1.32 1.86
C LEU A 20 7.30 -2.12 2.67
N LYS A 21 6.93 -3.32 3.09
CA LYS A 21 7.86 -4.20 3.82
C LYS A 21 9.08 -4.53 2.98
N HIS A 22 8.86 -4.81 1.70
CA HIS A 22 9.94 -5.12 0.78
C HIS A 22 10.86 -3.91 0.58
N LEU A 23 10.29 -2.72 0.45
CA LEU A 23 11.07 -1.50 0.31
C LEU A 23 11.90 -1.22 1.56
N GLU A 24 11.31 -1.42 2.75
CA GLU A 24 12.05 -1.27 4.01
C GLU A 24 13.20 -2.27 4.11
N PHE A 25 12.95 -3.50 3.69
CA PHE A 25 13.98 -4.55 3.70
C PHE A 25 15.14 -4.19 2.79
N GLN A 26 14.87 -3.61 1.63
CA GLN A 26 15.91 -3.19 0.68
C GLN A 26 16.86 -2.17 1.29
N LEU A 27 16.38 -1.32 2.19
CA LEU A 27 17.20 -0.30 2.85
C LEU A 27 18.21 -0.90 3.84
N VAL A 28 17.99 -2.15 4.27
CA VAL A 28 18.90 -2.85 5.18
C VAL A 28 20.05 -3.51 4.42
N MET A 29 19.93 -3.64 3.10
CA MET A 29 20.87 -4.38 2.26
C MET A 29 21.98 -3.52 1.66
N ASP A 30 22.46 -2.53 2.41
CA ASP A 30 23.56 -1.64 1.99
C ASP A 30 23.28 -0.97 0.64
N PRO A 31 22.19 -0.21 0.52
CA PRO A 31 21.82 0.42 -0.76
C PRO A 31 22.70 1.62 -1.08
N THR A 32 22.80 1.92 -2.38
CA THR A 32 23.47 3.14 -2.84
C THR A 32 22.60 4.35 -2.52
N ASP A 33 23.17 5.55 -2.59
CA ASP A 33 22.42 6.79 -2.35
C ASP A 33 21.27 6.93 -3.33
N LYS A 34 21.47 6.54 -4.59
CA LYS A 34 20.41 6.58 -5.59
C LYS A 34 19.29 5.60 -5.25
N GLU A 35 19.66 4.40 -4.82
CA GLU A 35 18.66 3.40 -4.43
C GLU A 35 17.83 3.85 -3.24
N ILE A 36 18.46 4.50 -2.25
CA ILE A 36 17.76 5.06 -1.11
C ILE A 36 16.75 6.13 -1.56
N LYS A 37 17.17 7.00 -2.45
CA LYS A 37 16.33 8.08 -2.95
C LYS A 37 15.11 7.53 -3.72
N ASP A 38 15.36 6.58 -4.62
CA ASP A 38 14.29 5.96 -5.39
C ASP A 38 13.34 5.17 -4.50
N ASN A 39 13.88 4.48 -3.49
CA ASN A 39 13.10 3.71 -2.54
C ASN A 39 12.15 4.62 -1.75
N LYS A 40 12.64 5.76 -1.26
CA LYS A 40 11.81 6.72 -0.51
C LYS A 40 10.68 7.28 -1.36
N LYS A 41 10.93 7.52 -2.65
CA LYS A 41 9.88 7.97 -3.57
C LYS A 41 8.80 6.90 -3.72
N LEU A 42 9.20 5.65 -3.91
CA LEU A 42 8.27 4.53 -4.02
C LEU A 42 7.48 4.33 -2.74
N GLN A 43 8.12 4.47 -1.58
CA GLN A 43 7.42 4.40 -0.30
C GLN A 43 6.31 5.44 -0.22
N LYS A 44 6.61 6.67 -0.61
CA LYS A 44 5.64 7.76 -0.56
C LYS A 44 4.45 7.49 -1.47
N VAL A 45 4.71 7.07 -2.71
CA VAL A 45 3.65 6.75 -3.67
C VAL A 45 2.80 5.59 -3.15
N THR A 46 3.45 4.57 -2.61
CA THR A 46 2.76 3.39 -2.08
C THR A 46 1.87 3.75 -0.89
N ILE A 47 2.37 4.59 0.02
CA ILE A 47 1.60 5.07 1.17
C ILE A 47 0.38 5.86 0.72
N ASP A 48 0.54 6.74 -0.28
CA ASP A 48 -0.58 7.51 -0.81
C ASP A 48 -1.66 6.61 -1.40
N GLN A 49 -1.26 5.59 -2.17
CA GLN A 49 -2.20 4.64 -2.73
C GLN A 49 -2.89 3.81 -1.64
N LEU A 50 -2.12 3.39 -0.64
CA LEU A 50 -2.65 2.64 0.48
C LEU A 50 -3.71 3.44 1.23
N LYS A 51 -3.48 4.72 1.47
CA LYS A 51 -4.46 5.59 2.12
C LYS A 51 -5.76 5.66 1.33
N LYS A 52 -5.68 5.79 0.01
CA LYS A 52 -6.87 5.81 -0.84
C LYS A 52 -7.65 4.53 -0.76
N VAL A 53 -6.95 3.39 -0.82
CA VAL A 53 -7.60 2.08 -0.73
C VAL A 53 -8.29 1.92 0.62
N GLN A 54 -7.62 2.30 1.71
CA GLN A 54 -8.20 2.20 3.05
C GLN A 54 -9.44 3.09 3.21
N GLN A 55 -9.42 4.28 2.61
CA GLN A 55 -10.57 5.17 2.64
C GLN A 55 -11.76 4.56 1.89
N GLU A 56 -11.51 3.93 0.74
CA GLU A 56 -12.56 3.27 -0.02
C GLU A 56 -13.14 2.08 0.73
N ILE A 57 -12.30 1.28 1.38
CA ILE A 57 -12.75 0.16 2.19
C ILE A 57 -13.66 0.66 3.32
N ALA A 58 -13.23 1.70 4.02
CA ALA A 58 -14.01 2.26 5.12
C ALA A 58 -15.36 2.80 4.63
N TYR A 59 -15.35 3.49 3.51
CA TYR A 59 -16.56 4.06 2.91
C TYR A 59 -17.57 2.96 2.54
N LEU A 60 -17.09 1.92 1.86
CA LEU A 60 -17.97 0.82 1.44
C LEU A 60 -18.45 0.00 2.63
N SER A 61 -17.62 -0.17 3.65
CA SER A 61 -18.00 -0.90 4.86
C SER A 61 -19.10 -0.17 5.63
N GLU A 62 -19.04 1.16 5.70
CA GLU A 62 -20.09 1.96 6.31
C GLU A 62 -21.43 1.82 5.59
N LYS A 63 -21.38 1.76 4.26
CA LYS A 63 -22.61 1.64 3.46
C LYS A 63 -23.29 0.29 3.60
N GLN A 64 -22.55 -0.74 4.03
CA GLN A 64 -23.10 -2.08 4.19
C GLN A 64 -23.79 -2.27 5.54
N SER A 65 -23.53 -1.42 6.49
CA SER A 65 -24.21 -1.47 7.80
C SER A 65 -25.50 -0.65 7.77
#